data_6681c81d00b7e5744f1d991ca25adda9
#
_entry.id   6681c81d00b7e5744f1d991ca25adda9
#
_cell.length_a   1.000
_cell.length_b   1.000
_cell.length_c   1.000
_cell.angle_alpha   90.00
_cell.angle_beta   90.00
_cell.angle_gamma   90.00
#
_symmetry.space_group_name_H-M   'P 1'
#
loop_
_entity.id
_entity.type
_entity.pdbx_description
1 polymer ?
#
loop_
_entity_poly.entity_id
_entity_poly.type
_entity_poly.pdbx_seq_one_letter_code
_entity_poly.pdbx_strand_id
1 'polypeptide(L)'
;MKIVIAGGTGFVGKAFIKLAQENGHNIFVLTRSASSEKNGIHYVQWLQDEILPIEALEGADAFVNLAGVSLNNGRWTNKQKKNIYWSRMHATLEIVRIMEKLTKKPKVLVNASAVGFYPHSSEIIYDETFTDVANDFLGTTVHDWERHAKRAEPLGIRVALARFGVILGRKSGALPPMLLPYQMHVGGTIGSGNQWLSWVHIEDVARALYFAILHENIRGPFNVTAPHATRMKEFGQSIAMIMNRRHWLPVPSFAIRLALGEQSTLVLEGQHVRPAVLEEHHFIFKYPHLTEALEDLLIAQN
;
A
#
# COMPACT_ATOMS: atom_id res chain seq x y z
N MET A 1 7.77 -15.73 -15.29
CA MET A 1 8.29 -15.86 -13.92
C MET A 1 7.26 -16.55 -13.04
N LYS A 2 7.74 -17.23 -11.99
CA LYS A 2 6.91 -17.71 -10.88
C LYS A 2 6.91 -16.66 -9.77
N ILE A 3 5.76 -16.04 -9.52
CA ILE A 3 5.62 -14.95 -8.55
C ILE A 3 4.75 -15.42 -7.39
N VAL A 4 5.29 -15.35 -6.17
CA VAL A 4 4.59 -15.70 -4.94
C VAL A 4 4.07 -14.44 -4.26
N ILE A 5 2.78 -14.41 -3.92
CA ILE A 5 2.10 -13.22 -3.41
C ILE A 5 1.41 -13.56 -2.08
N ALA A 6 1.85 -12.91 -1.00
CA ALA A 6 1.09 -12.88 0.25
C ALA A 6 0.12 -11.68 0.23
N GLY A 7 -1.12 -11.89 0.67
CA GLY A 7 -2.15 -10.84 0.61
C GLY A 7 -2.76 -10.63 -0.78
N GLY A 8 -2.62 -11.61 -1.69
CA GLY A 8 -3.13 -11.54 -3.06
C GLY A 8 -4.65 -11.36 -3.18
N THR A 9 -5.42 -11.74 -2.17
CA THR A 9 -6.89 -11.55 -2.15
C THR A 9 -7.31 -10.12 -1.73
N GLY A 10 -6.35 -9.31 -1.26
CA GLY A 10 -6.57 -7.93 -0.85
C GLY A 10 -6.72 -6.96 -2.04
N PHE A 11 -6.95 -5.70 -1.74
CA PHE A 11 -7.15 -4.64 -2.72
C PHE A 11 -5.96 -4.49 -3.68
N VAL A 12 -4.77 -4.25 -3.16
CA VAL A 12 -3.55 -4.13 -3.97
C VAL A 12 -3.19 -5.46 -4.63
N GLY A 13 -3.34 -6.58 -3.89
CA GLY A 13 -3.03 -7.91 -4.41
C GLY A 13 -3.82 -8.27 -5.65
N LYS A 14 -5.12 -7.97 -5.69
CA LYS A 14 -5.97 -8.22 -6.87
C LYS A 14 -5.53 -7.40 -8.08
N ALA A 15 -5.19 -6.13 -7.90
CA ALA A 15 -4.71 -5.28 -8.99
C ALA A 15 -3.36 -5.79 -9.52
N PHE A 16 -2.45 -6.18 -8.62
CA PHE A 16 -1.15 -6.72 -9.00
C PHE A 16 -1.27 -8.07 -9.70
N ILE A 17 -2.11 -8.99 -9.21
CA ILE A 17 -2.35 -10.31 -9.83
C ILE A 17 -2.86 -10.14 -11.26
N LYS A 18 -3.85 -9.25 -11.48
CA LYS A 18 -4.37 -8.95 -12.81
C LYS A 18 -3.24 -8.54 -13.77
N LEU A 19 -2.43 -7.56 -13.38
CA LEU A 19 -1.30 -7.09 -14.18
C LEU A 19 -0.28 -8.21 -14.45
N ALA A 20 0.05 -9.01 -13.44
CA ALA A 20 1.02 -10.09 -13.58
C ALA A 20 0.52 -11.23 -14.49
N GLN A 21 -0.77 -11.57 -14.43
CA GLN A 21 -1.39 -12.54 -15.36
C GLN A 21 -1.42 -12.02 -16.80
N GLU A 22 -1.74 -10.75 -17.03
CA GLU A 22 -1.71 -10.09 -18.34
C GLU A 22 -0.30 -10.12 -18.96
N ASN A 23 0.75 -10.18 -18.12
CA ASN A 23 2.14 -10.32 -18.55
C ASN A 23 2.63 -11.80 -18.59
N GLY A 24 1.72 -12.77 -18.52
CA GLY A 24 2.03 -14.20 -18.70
C GLY A 24 2.83 -14.84 -17.56
N HIS A 25 2.67 -14.36 -16.32
CA HIS A 25 3.37 -14.91 -15.16
C HIS A 25 2.55 -15.98 -14.43
N ASN A 26 3.24 -16.99 -13.86
CA ASN A 26 2.64 -18.00 -13.00
C ASN A 26 2.46 -17.46 -11.59
N ILE A 27 1.23 -17.38 -11.12
CA ILE A 27 0.87 -16.73 -9.88
C ILE A 27 0.57 -17.73 -8.78
N PHE A 28 1.29 -17.60 -7.67
CA PHE A 28 1.10 -18.38 -6.45
C PHE A 28 0.67 -17.44 -5.31
N VAL A 29 -0.55 -17.63 -4.79
CA VAL A 29 -1.10 -16.80 -3.73
C VAL A 29 -1.04 -17.56 -2.41
N LEU A 30 -0.34 -17.02 -1.43
CA LEU A 30 -0.32 -17.54 -0.09
C LEU A 30 -1.65 -17.26 0.62
N THR A 31 -2.34 -18.31 1.06
CA THR A 31 -3.67 -18.25 1.67
C THR A 31 -3.73 -19.01 2.99
N ARG A 32 -4.61 -18.59 3.89
CA ARG A 32 -4.90 -19.33 5.14
C ARG A 32 -5.92 -20.47 4.93
N SER A 33 -6.59 -20.49 3.80
CA SER A 33 -7.49 -21.58 3.39
C SER A 33 -6.71 -22.72 2.78
N ALA A 34 -7.37 -23.88 2.61
CA ALA A 34 -6.77 -25.03 1.93
C ALA A 34 -6.26 -24.66 0.53
N SER A 35 -5.19 -25.33 0.12
CA SER A 35 -4.59 -25.16 -1.21
C SER A 35 -5.58 -25.50 -2.31
N SER A 36 -5.58 -24.73 -3.39
CA SER A 36 -6.50 -24.92 -4.53
C SER A 36 -5.96 -24.22 -5.77
N GLU A 37 -6.56 -24.49 -6.91
CA GLU A 37 -6.28 -23.76 -8.15
C GLU A 37 -7.58 -23.17 -8.70
N LYS A 38 -7.54 -21.89 -9.08
CA LYS A 38 -8.68 -21.19 -9.65
C LYS A 38 -8.22 -20.07 -10.59
N ASN A 39 -8.79 -20.02 -11.80
CA ASN A 39 -8.52 -18.99 -12.81
C ASN A 39 -7.02 -18.84 -13.13
N GLY A 40 -6.26 -19.95 -13.19
CA GLY A 40 -4.82 -19.93 -13.44
C GLY A 40 -3.98 -19.38 -12.29
N ILE A 41 -4.55 -19.33 -11.09
CA ILE A 41 -3.86 -18.91 -9.86
C ILE A 41 -3.77 -20.12 -8.93
N HIS A 42 -2.56 -20.44 -8.49
CA HIS A 42 -2.31 -21.46 -7.49
C HIS A 42 -2.39 -20.84 -6.08
N TYR A 43 -3.40 -21.23 -5.31
CA TYR A 43 -3.51 -20.86 -3.90
C TYR A 43 -2.78 -21.89 -3.06
N VAL A 44 -1.83 -21.44 -2.25
CA VAL A 44 -0.97 -22.28 -1.43
C VAL A 44 -1.21 -21.96 0.04
N GLN A 45 -1.61 -22.96 0.81
CA GLN A 45 -1.86 -22.81 2.23
C GLN A 45 -0.55 -22.50 3.00
N TRP A 46 -0.60 -21.54 3.90
CA TRP A 46 0.52 -21.12 4.75
C TRP A 46 0.04 -20.62 6.11
N LEU A 47 0.97 -20.25 7.00
CA LEU A 47 0.67 -19.82 8.39
C LEU A 47 -0.16 -20.88 9.15
N GLN A 48 0.08 -22.15 8.87
CA GLN A 48 -0.43 -23.29 9.61
C GLN A 48 0.73 -23.92 10.38
N ASP A 49 0.41 -24.57 11.49
CA ASP A 49 1.40 -25.11 12.42
C ASP A 49 2.47 -25.95 11.70
N GLU A 50 3.72 -25.52 11.83
CA GLU A 50 4.99 -26.18 11.45
C GLU A 50 5.21 -26.59 9.98
N ILE A 51 4.23 -26.58 9.10
CA ILE A 51 4.39 -27.02 7.70
C ILE A 51 4.64 -25.79 6.78
N LEU A 52 5.87 -25.69 6.30
CA LEU A 52 6.22 -24.70 5.26
C LEU A 52 5.92 -25.32 3.88
N PRO A 53 5.25 -24.58 2.97
CA PRO A 53 4.91 -25.07 1.64
C PRO A 53 6.09 -24.99 0.66
N ILE A 54 7.24 -25.56 1.03
CA ILE A 54 8.51 -25.40 0.30
C ILE A 54 8.41 -25.99 -1.11
N GLU A 55 7.93 -27.21 -1.27
CA GLU A 55 7.83 -27.88 -2.56
C GLU A 55 6.97 -27.08 -3.56
N ALA A 56 5.83 -26.55 -3.10
CA ALA A 56 4.95 -25.74 -3.95
C ALA A 56 5.59 -24.41 -4.37
N LEU A 57 6.53 -23.88 -3.58
CA LEU A 57 7.14 -22.58 -3.81
C LEU A 57 8.57 -22.65 -4.38
N GLU A 58 9.14 -23.84 -4.47
CA GLU A 58 10.49 -24.03 -5.04
C GLU A 58 10.56 -23.46 -6.46
N GLY A 59 11.68 -22.81 -6.78
CA GLY A 59 11.91 -22.16 -8.06
C GLY A 59 11.15 -20.84 -8.25
N ALA A 60 10.58 -20.24 -7.19
CA ALA A 60 10.00 -18.90 -7.26
C ALA A 60 11.05 -17.86 -7.64
N ASP A 61 10.71 -16.98 -8.59
CA ASP A 61 11.58 -15.90 -9.06
C ASP A 61 11.47 -14.64 -8.18
N ALA A 62 10.25 -14.34 -7.69
CA ALA A 62 9.96 -13.16 -6.87
C ALA A 62 8.91 -13.45 -5.80
N PHE A 63 9.05 -12.79 -4.67
CA PHE A 63 8.02 -12.72 -3.62
C PHE A 63 7.49 -11.29 -3.50
N VAL A 64 6.17 -11.17 -3.37
CA VAL A 64 5.48 -9.89 -3.12
C VAL A 64 4.67 -10.03 -1.84
N ASN A 65 5.06 -9.30 -0.80
CA ASN A 65 4.39 -9.31 0.49
C ASN A 65 3.46 -8.10 0.64
N LEU A 66 2.17 -8.34 0.54
CA LEU A 66 1.09 -7.38 0.76
C LEU A 66 0.21 -7.79 1.95
N ALA A 67 0.67 -8.77 2.74
CA ALA A 67 -0.11 -9.30 3.85
C ALA A 67 -0.16 -8.31 5.02
N GLY A 68 -1.34 -8.08 5.54
CA GLY A 68 -1.58 -7.24 6.71
C GLY A 68 -3.06 -6.95 6.91
N VAL A 69 -3.47 -6.81 8.16
CA VAL A 69 -4.83 -6.36 8.50
C VAL A 69 -5.00 -4.91 8.06
N SER A 70 -6.13 -4.60 7.42
CA SER A 70 -6.44 -3.25 6.96
C SER A 70 -6.50 -2.25 8.12
N LEU A 71 -5.93 -1.06 7.91
CA LEU A 71 -6.01 0.07 8.84
C LEU A 71 -7.45 0.58 9.01
N ASN A 72 -8.32 0.31 8.02
CA ASN A 72 -9.71 0.77 8.01
C ASN A 72 -10.69 -0.22 8.68
N ASN A 73 -10.21 -1.32 9.26
CA ASN A 73 -11.07 -2.30 9.93
C ASN A 73 -11.45 -1.84 11.35
N GLY A 74 -12.31 -0.83 11.44
CA GLY A 74 -12.82 -0.32 12.70
C GLY A 74 -11.83 0.59 13.46
N ARG A 75 -12.26 1.07 14.63
CA ARG A 75 -11.47 1.98 15.48
C ARG A 75 -10.17 1.34 15.97
N TRP A 76 -9.13 2.14 16.11
CA TRP A 76 -7.82 1.70 16.62
C TRP A 76 -7.83 1.52 18.14
N THR A 77 -8.47 0.46 18.60
CA THR A 77 -8.31 -0.02 19.99
C THR A 77 -6.95 -0.67 20.15
N ASN A 78 -6.49 -0.86 21.39
CA ASN A 78 -5.25 -1.58 21.66
C ASN A 78 -5.21 -2.99 21.03
N LYS A 79 -6.36 -3.69 21.01
CA LYS A 79 -6.50 -4.98 20.31
C LYS A 79 -6.32 -4.85 18.81
N GLN A 80 -6.93 -3.83 18.19
CA GLN A 80 -6.82 -3.60 16.75
C GLN A 80 -5.41 -3.16 16.36
N LYS A 81 -4.76 -2.28 17.13
CA LYS A 81 -3.36 -1.91 16.90
C LYS A 81 -2.43 -3.12 16.98
N LYS A 82 -2.60 -4.01 17.97
CA LYS A 82 -1.88 -5.28 18.03
C LYS A 82 -2.12 -6.16 16.80
N ASN A 83 -3.36 -6.28 16.34
CA ASN A 83 -3.67 -7.05 15.13
C ASN A 83 -3.01 -6.47 13.88
N ILE A 84 -3.02 -5.14 13.72
CA ILE A 84 -2.36 -4.43 12.61
C ILE A 84 -0.85 -4.71 12.63
N TYR A 85 -0.22 -4.56 13.78
CA TYR A 85 1.22 -4.77 13.96
C TYR A 85 1.59 -6.25 13.69
N TRP A 86 1.02 -7.16 14.46
CA TRP A 86 1.44 -8.57 14.43
C TRP A 86 1.09 -9.28 13.12
N SER A 87 0.02 -8.88 12.45
CA SER A 87 -0.29 -9.46 11.13
C SER A 87 0.81 -9.21 10.11
N ARG A 88 1.48 -8.06 10.18
CA ARG A 88 2.60 -7.70 9.30
C ARG A 88 3.87 -8.42 9.70
N MET A 89 4.18 -8.41 11.01
CA MET A 89 5.41 -9.05 11.51
C MET A 89 5.41 -10.55 11.25
N HIS A 90 4.32 -11.25 11.60
CA HIS A 90 4.22 -12.71 11.42
C HIS A 90 4.28 -13.09 9.93
N ALA A 91 3.52 -12.41 9.07
CA ALA A 91 3.53 -12.70 7.64
C ALA A 91 4.93 -12.51 7.03
N THR A 92 5.61 -11.42 7.38
CA THR A 92 6.94 -11.11 6.84
C THR A 92 7.99 -12.10 7.34
N LEU A 93 7.98 -12.43 8.62
CA LEU A 93 8.90 -13.42 9.19
C LEU A 93 8.70 -14.80 8.57
N GLU A 94 7.46 -15.20 8.34
CA GLU A 94 7.17 -16.49 7.72
C GLU A 94 7.64 -16.53 6.25
N ILE A 95 7.47 -15.44 5.49
CA ILE A 95 8.01 -15.33 4.13
C ILE A 95 9.53 -15.47 4.14
N VAL A 96 10.22 -14.80 5.05
CA VAL A 96 11.69 -14.91 5.18
C VAL A 96 12.08 -16.33 5.52
N ARG A 97 11.38 -17.00 6.46
CA ARG A 97 11.61 -18.40 6.84
C ARG A 97 11.38 -19.37 5.66
N ILE A 98 10.35 -19.14 4.85
CA ILE A 98 10.12 -19.90 3.61
C ILE A 98 11.30 -19.72 2.66
N MET A 99 11.67 -18.47 2.36
CA MET A 99 12.77 -18.18 1.43
C MET A 99 14.12 -18.74 1.92
N GLU A 100 14.35 -18.78 3.24
CA GLU A 100 15.53 -19.42 3.82
C GLU A 100 15.61 -20.93 3.52
N LYS A 101 14.45 -21.61 3.46
CA LYS A 101 14.38 -23.07 3.22
C LYS A 101 14.35 -23.45 1.74
N LEU A 102 14.02 -22.53 0.83
CA LEU A 102 14.09 -22.80 -0.61
C LEU A 102 15.52 -23.14 -1.03
N THR A 103 15.67 -24.15 -1.89
CA THR A 103 16.98 -24.51 -2.48
C THR A 103 17.46 -23.42 -3.41
N LYS A 104 16.60 -22.98 -4.34
CA LYS A 104 16.85 -21.83 -5.22
C LYS A 104 16.22 -20.60 -4.62
N LYS A 105 17.05 -19.65 -4.16
CA LYS A 105 16.56 -18.40 -3.60
C LYS A 105 15.88 -17.54 -4.68
N PRO A 106 14.76 -16.86 -4.36
CA PRO A 106 14.18 -15.87 -5.27
C PRO A 106 15.14 -14.69 -5.47
N LYS A 107 15.03 -14.01 -6.61
CA LYS A 107 15.85 -12.84 -6.91
C LYS A 107 15.46 -11.62 -6.06
N VAL A 108 14.20 -11.50 -5.70
CA VAL A 108 13.67 -10.31 -5.02
C VAL A 108 12.51 -10.62 -4.08
N LEU A 109 12.50 -9.90 -2.96
CA LEU A 109 11.34 -9.68 -2.11
C LEU A 109 10.89 -8.22 -2.27
N VAL A 110 9.71 -7.99 -2.83
CA VAL A 110 9.04 -6.69 -2.79
C VAL A 110 8.08 -6.71 -1.60
N ASN A 111 8.41 -5.97 -0.56
CA ASN A 111 7.61 -5.90 0.67
C ASN A 111 6.83 -4.59 0.72
N ALA A 112 5.54 -4.66 0.98
CA ALA A 112 4.75 -3.46 1.26
C ALA A 112 5.29 -2.73 2.49
N SER A 113 5.24 -1.41 2.41
CA SER A 113 5.55 -0.46 3.46
C SER A 113 4.57 0.72 3.33
N ALA A 114 4.77 1.82 4.02
CA ALA A 114 3.88 2.98 3.92
C ALA A 114 4.62 4.30 4.17
N VAL A 115 4.10 5.39 3.60
CA VAL A 115 4.59 6.76 3.87
C VAL A 115 4.41 7.19 5.33
N GLY A 116 3.64 6.43 6.12
CA GLY A 116 3.60 6.58 7.58
C GLY A 116 4.93 6.30 8.28
N PHE A 117 5.98 5.94 7.54
CA PHE A 117 7.37 5.98 8.00
C PHE A 117 7.80 7.41 8.35
N TYR A 118 7.41 8.38 7.52
CA TYR A 118 7.81 9.76 7.65
C TYR A 118 6.99 10.52 8.70
N PRO A 119 7.61 11.43 9.48
CA PRO A 119 6.88 12.30 10.40
C PRO A 119 5.85 13.17 9.68
N HIS A 120 4.77 13.54 10.36
CA HIS A 120 3.81 14.49 9.84
C HIS A 120 4.44 15.89 9.71
N SER A 121 4.26 16.52 8.56
CA SER A 121 4.75 17.89 8.31
C SER A 121 3.89 18.59 7.26
N SER A 122 3.67 19.89 7.47
CA SER A 122 3.07 20.77 6.46
C SER A 122 4.11 21.40 5.52
N GLU A 123 5.39 21.33 5.85
CA GLU A 123 6.47 22.09 5.20
C GLU A 123 7.51 21.19 4.53
N ILE A 124 7.88 20.07 5.17
CA ILE A 124 8.94 19.20 4.70
C ILE A 124 8.43 18.36 3.54
N ILE A 125 9.25 18.28 2.48
CA ILE A 125 9.08 17.34 1.37
C ILE A 125 10.01 16.15 1.62
N TYR A 126 9.44 14.98 1.79
CA TYR A 126 10.17 13.75 2.06
C TYR A 126 10.45 12.98 0.78
N ASP A 127 11.62 12.40 0.70
CA ASP A 127 11.99 11.36 -0.26
C ASP A 127 12.64 10.16 0.47
N GLU A 128 13.13 9.20 -0.27
CA GLU A 128 13.69 7.96 0.26
C GLU A 128 15.02 8.12 1.00
N THR A 129 15.67 9.26 0.86
CA THR A 129 16.91 9.60 1.58
C THR A 129 16.67 10.00 3.03
N PHE A 130 15.42 10.34 3.37
CA PHE A 130 15.04 10.72 4.73
C PHE A 130 14.94 9.48 5.63
N THR A 131 15.66 9.50 6.75
CA THR A 131 15.86 8.34 7.62
C THR A 131 15.11 8.39 8.95
N ASP A 132 14.67 9.57 9.39
CA ASP A 132 13.99 9.71 10.66
C ASP A 132 12.58 9.12 10.60
N VAL A 133 12.26 8.32 11.60
CA VAL A 133 10.99 7.59 11.69
C VAL A 133 9.98 8.40 12.49
N ALA A 134 8.73 8.44 12.04
CA ALA A 134 7.65 9.04 12.81
C ALA A 134 7.54 8.38 14.19
N ASN A 135 7.44 9.22 15.24
CA ASN A 135 7.35 8.76 16.61
C ASN A 135 5.89 8.50 17.02
N ASP A 136 5.22 7.63 16.26
CA ASP A 136 3.85 7.21 16.51
C ASP A 136 3.65 5.70 16.23
N PHE A 137 2.41 5.23 16.37
CA PHE A 137 2.07 3.83 16.12
C PHE A 137 2.36 3.38 14.68
N LEU A 138 2.11 4.23 13.69
CA LEU A 138 2.35 3.88 12.28
C LEU A 138 3.83 3.86 11.97
N GLY A 139 4.57 4.88 12.37
CA GLY A 139 6.03 4.95 12.18
C GLY A 139 6.73 3.74 12.77
N THR A 140 6.43 3.42 14.04
CA THR A 140 6.97 2.22 14.71
C THR A 140 6.61 0.94 13.95
N THR A 141 5.35 0.80 13.54
CA THR A 141 4.89 -0.40 12.81
C THR A 141 5.60 -0.56 11.47
N VAL A 142 5.73 0.54 10.70
CA VAL A 142 6.36 0.52 9.38
C VAL A 142 7.87 0.26 9.50
N HIS A 143 8.54 0.91 10.44
CA HIS A 143 9.97 0.70 10.71
C HIS A 143 10.27 -0.76 11.03
N ASP A 144 9.52 -1.36 11.97
CA ASP A 144 9.71 -2.76 12.32
C ASP A 144 9.39 -3.71 11.16
N TRP A 145 8.38 -3.38 10.36
CA TRP A 145 8.01 -4.15 9.17
C TRP A 145 9.15 -4.17 8.15
N GLU A 146 9.73 -3.00 7.82
CA GLU A 146 10.89 -2.88 6.93
C GLU A 146 12.10 -3.65 7.47
N ARG A 147 12.37 -3.53 8.78
CA ARG A 147 13.46 -4.26 9.45
C ARG A 147 13.31 -5.77 9.34
N HIS A 148 12.08 -6.30 9.47
CA HIS A 148 11.83 -7.73 9.31
C HIS A 148 12.01 -8.20 7.87
N ALA A 149 11.58 -7.41 6.88
CA ALA A 149 11.78 -7.75 5.47
C ALA A 149 13.27 -7.77 5.07
N LYS A 150 14.07 -6.85 5.60
CA LYS A 150 15.53 -6.80 5.37
C LYS A 150 16.28 -8.05 5.85
N ARG A 151 15.67 -8.89 6.68
CA ARG A 151 16.28 -10.19 7.04
C ARG A 151 16.45 -11.15 5.85
N ALA A 152 15.84 -10.86 4.71
CA ALA A 152 16.08 -11.61 3.47
C ALA A 152 17.41 -11.24 2.78
N GLU A 153 17.99 -10.07 3.06
CA GLU A 153 19.23 -9.60 2.42
C GLU A 153 20.44 -10.54 2.65
N PRO A 154 20.70 -11.04 3.88
CA PRO A 154 21.76 -12.01 4.13
C PRO A 154 21.63 -13.32 3.36
N LEU A 155 20.44 -13.65 2.86
CA LEU A 155 20.20 -14.82 2.01
C LEU A 155 20.57 -14.59 0.54
N GLY A 156 21.11 -13.41 0.20
CA GLY A 156 21.40 -12.98 -1.17
C GLY A 156 20.18 -12.49 -1.96
N ILE A 157 19.05 -12.26 -1.28
CA ILE A 157 17.79 -11.82 -1.88
C ILE A 157 17.74 -10.28 -1.85
N ARG A 158 17.49 -9.66 -3.00
CA ARG A 158 17.26 -8.22 -3.07
C ARG A 158 15.94 -7.88 -2.40
N VAL A 159 15.95 -6.88 -1.49
CA VAL A 159 14.75 -6.41 -0.80
C VAL A 159 14.39 -5.01 -1.32
N ALA A 160 13.14 -4.84 -1.77
CA ALA A 160 12.55 -3.58 -2.17
C ALA A 160 11.34 -3.28 -1.27
N LEU A 161 11.32 -2.10 -0.65
CA LEU A 161 10.36 -1.71 0.39
C LEU A 161 9.42 -0.64 -0.17
N ALA A 162 8.24 -1.05 -0.62
CA ALA A 162 7.26 -0.18 -1.28
C ALA A 162 6.51 0.67 -0.25
N ARG A 163 6.94 1.90 -0.01
CA ARG A 163 6.27 2.87 0.88
C ARG A 163 5.06 3.47 0.18
N PHE A 164 3.91 2.86 0.37
CA PHE A 164 2.66 3.30 -0.24
C PHE A 164 2.16 4.61 0.36
N GLY A 165 1.78 5.55 -0.52
CA GLY A 165 0.91 6.66 -0.18
C GLY A 165 -0.54 6.23 0.03
N VAL A 166 -1.45 7.19 0.04
CA VAL A 166 -2.89 6.95 0.13
C VAL A 166 -3.39 6.38 -1.19
N ILE A 167 -3.67 5.07 -1.21
CA ILE A 167 -4.06 4.37 -2.42
C ILE A 167 -5.53 4.67 -2.75
N LEU A 168 -5.75 5.24 -3.93
CA LEU A 168 -7.08 5.54 -4.46
C LEU A 168 -7.56 4.39 -5.34
N GLY A 169 -8.78 3.94 -5.10
CA GLY A 169 -9.46 2.96 -5.93
C GLY A 169 -10.97 3.05 -5.81
N ARG A 170 -11.67 2.67 -6.86
CA ARG A 170 -13.12 2.88 -7.00
C ARG A 170 -13.97 2.21 -5.91
N LYS A 171 -13.69 0.94 -5.61
CA LYS A 171 -14.48 0.11 -4.66
C LYS A 171 -13.76 -0.19 -3.36
N SER A 172 -12.50 0.22 -3.23
CA SER A 172 -11.65 -0.09 -2.10
C SER A 172 -10.55 0.98 -1.94
N GLY A 173 -9.77 0.89 -0.88
CA GLY A 173 -8.77 1.90 -0.57
C GLY A 173 -9.35 3.08 0.21
N ALA A 174 -8.78 4.25 0.06
CA ALA A 174 -9.17 5.44 0.81
C ALA A 174 -10.35 6.21 0.18
N LEU A 175 -10.56 6.07 -1.14
CA LEU A 175 -11.51 6.90 -1.88
C LEU A 175 -12.99 6.69 -1.47
N PRO A 176 -13.53 5.45 -1.34
CA PRO A 176 -14.95 5.25 -1.05
C PRO A 176 -15.46 6.00 0.19
N PRO A 177 -14.83 5.93 1.37
CA PRO A 177 -15.27 6.70 2.52
C PRO A 177 -15.15 8.22 2.31
N MET A 178 -14.19 8.69 1.50
CA MET A 178 -14.03 10.11 1.18
C MET A 178 -15.11 10.64 0.24
N LEU A 179 -15.72 9.78 -0.59
CA LEU A 179 -16.83 10.14 -1.48
C LEU A 179 -18.17 10.25 -0.76
N LEU A 180 -18.36 9.53 0.33
CA LEU A 180 -19.66 9.44 1.01
C LEU A 180 -20.26 10.81 1.36
N PRO A 181 -19.55 11.80 1.91
CA PRO A 181 -20.10 13.12 2.18
C PRO A 181 -20.59 13.84 0.92
N TYR A 182 -19.91 13.67 -0.20
CA TYR A 182 -20.32 14.28 -1.49
C TYR A 182 -21.55 13.58 -2.08
N GLN A 183 -21.66 12.27 -1.95
CA GLN A 183 -22.87 11.53 -2.32
C GLN A 183 -24.08 12.00 -1.51
N MET A 184 -23.87 12.35 -0.24
CA MET A 184 -24.90 12.88 0.65
C MET A 184 -25.10 14.40 0.54
N HIS A 185 -24.43 15.10 -0.39
CA HIS A 185 -24.48 16.55 -0.62
C HIS A 185 -23.96 17.41 0.56
N VAL A 186 -23.19 16.81 1.48
CA VAL A 186 -22.61 17.47 2.66
C VAL A 186 -21.08 17.50 2.61
N GLY A 187 -20.49 17.43 1.42
CA GLY A 187 -19.05 17.47 1.23
C GLY A 187 -18.43 18.81 1.59
N GLY A 188 -17.23 18.79 2.15
CA GLY A 188 -16.49 20.00 2.53
C GLY A 188 -15.10 19.70 3.07
N THR A 189 -14.42 20.76 3.51
CA THR A 189 -13.05 20.69 4.00
C THR A 189 -12.97 19.91 5.31
N ILE A 190 -12.07 18.95 5.39
CA ILE A 190 -11.79 18.16 6.60
C ILE A 190 -10.68 18.85 7.40
N GLY A 191 -10.95 19.20 8.65
CA GLY A 191 -10.01 19.89 9.53
C GLY A 191 -9.59 21.26 8.96
N SER A 192 -8.30 21.53 8.91
CA SER A 192 -7.75 22.74 8.28
C SER A 192 -7.79 22.70 6.75
N GLY A 193 -7.80 21.51 6.17
CA GLY A 193 -7.65 21.28 4.74
C GLY A 193 -6.22 21.47 4.21
N ASN A 194 -5.29 21.92 5.06
CA ASN A 194 -3.91 22.22 4.67
C ASN A 194 -2.97 21.01 4.79
N GLN A 195 -3.43 19.93 5.41
CA GLN A 195 -2.64 18.71 5.50
C GLN A 195 -2.39 18.10 4.10
N TRP A 196 -1.18 17.60 3.90
CA TRP A 196 -0.79 16.97 2.66
C TRP A 196 -1.43 15.59 2.49
N LEU A 197 -1.77 15.26 1.27
CA LEU A 197 -2.22 13.94 0.83
C LEU A 197 -1.29 13.44 -0.28
N SER A 198 -0.35 12.57 0.07
CA SER A 198 0.48 11.86 -0.89
C SER A 198 -0.29 10.64 -1.37
N TRP A 199 -1.04 10.82 -2.43
CA TRP A 199 -1.94 9.82 -3.01
C TRP A 199 -1.26 9.03 -4.14
N VAL A 200 -1.86 7.91 -4.53
CA VAL A 200 -1.48 7.13 -5.71
C VAL A 200 -2.67 6.36 -6.25
N HIS A 201 -2.77 6.22 -7.57
CA HIS A 201 -3.79 5.40 -8.21
C HIS A 201 -3.45 3.91 -8.07
N ILE A 202 -4.47 3.06 -7.87
CA ILE A 202 -4.28 1.60 -7.67
C ILE A 202 -3.53 0.92 -8.83
N GLU A 203 -3.74 1.33 -10.06
CA GLU A 203 -3.02 0.78 -11.21
C GLU A 203 -1.53 1.13 -11.15
N ASP A 204 -1.18 2.37 -10.76
CA ASP A 204 0.22 2.77 -10.62
C ASP A 204 0.90 2.05 -9.46
N VAL A 205 0.15 1.70 -8.39
CA VAL A 205 0.68 0.81 -7.34
C VAL A 205 1.05 -0.56 -7.91
N ALA A 206 0.15 -1.19 -8.67
CA ALA A 206 0.42 -2.50 -9.27
C ALA A 206 1.62 -2.44 -10.24
N ARG A 207 1.70 -1.38 -11.06
CA ARG A 207 2.81 -1.13 -12.00
C ARG A 207 4.13 -0.87 -11.28
N ALA A 208 4.13 -0.11 -10.19
CA ALA A 208 5.34 0.16 -9.42
C ALA A 208 5.89 -1.10 -8.74
N LEU A 209 5.01 -1.97 -8.20
CA LEU A 209 5.41 -3.27 -7.67
C LEU A 209 6.03 -4.16 -8.76
N TYR A 210 5.41 -4.21 -9.94
CA TYR A 210 5.92 -4.97 -11.09
C TYR A 210 7.24 -4.39 -11.59
N PHE A 211 7.34 -3.08 -11.68
CA PHE A 211 8.57 -2.38 -12.03
C PHE A 211 9.71 -2.71 -11.07
N ALA A 212 9.46 -2.73 -9.76
CA ALA A 212 10.45 -3.10 -8.76
C ALA A 212 10.91 -4.57 -8.88
N ILE A 213 10.07 -5.48 -9.36
CA ILE A 213 10.50 -6.86 -9.64
C ILE A 213 11.50 -6.89 -10.79
N LEU A 214 11.23 -6.17 -11.88
CA LEU A 214 12.01 -6.19 -13.10
C LEU A 214 13.33 -5.40 -13.02
N HIS A 215 13.40 -4.34 -12.20
CA HIS A 215 14.54 -3.44 -12.13
C HIS A 215 15.45 -3.78 -10.93
N GLU A 216 16.59 -4.39 -11.20
CA GLU A 216 17.52 -4.88 -10.16
C GLU A 216 18.13 -3.75 -9.31
N ASN A 217 18.15 -2.53 -9.83
CA ASN A 217 18.66 -1.35 -9.13
C ASN A 217 17.72 -0.82 -8.06
N ILE A 218 16.42 -1.18 -8.07
CA ILE A 218 15.50 -0.79 -7.01
C ILE A 218 15.73 -1.67 -5.79
N ARG A 219 16.41 -1.11 -4.79
CA ARG A 219 16.77 -1.74 -3.52
C ARG A 219 16.43 -0.83 -2.35
N GLY A 220 16.07 -1.41 -1.21
CA GLY A 220 15.67 -0.63 -0.04
C GLY A 220 14.32 0.09 -0.24
N PRO A 221 14.08 1.20 0.45
CA PRO A 221 12.82 1.94 0.35
C PRO A 221 12.65 2.61 -1.01
N PHE A 222 11.43 2.58 -1.54
CA PHE A 222 10.99 3.39 -2.65
C PHE A 222 9.55 3.83 -2.42
N ASN A 223 9.29 5.12 -2.62
CA ASN A 223 7.97 5.71 -2.40
C ASN A 223 7.04 5.41 -3.58
N VAL A 224 5.87 4.91 -3.28
CA VAL A 224 4.82 4.66 -4.27
C VAL A 224 3.70 5.67 -4.03
N THR A 225 3.97 6.89 -4.48
CA THR A 225 3.07 8.04 -4.49
C THR A 225 3.01 8.61 -5.89
N ALA A 226 1.92 9.28 -6.24
CA ALA A 226 1.92 10.12 -7.45
C ALA A 226 2.95 11.26 -7.30
N PRO A 227 3.54 11.76 -8.40
CA PRO A 227 4.56 12.80 -8.35
C PRO A 227 4.03 14.14 -7.79
N HIS A 228 2.72 14.36 -7.87
CA HIS A 228 2.04 15.58 -7.43
C HIS A 228 1.14 15.30 -6.24
N ALA A 229 1.69 15.45 -5.02
CA ALA A 229 0.89 15.45 -3.80
C ALA A 229 -0.08 16.65 -3.81
N THR A 230 -1.20 16.53 -3.10
CA THR A 230 -2.21 17.61 -3.02
C THR A 230 -2.54 17.94 -1.57
N ARG A 231 -3.16 19.09 -1.32
CA ARG A 231 -3.75 19.40 -0.02
C ARG A 231 -5.13 18.76 0.10
N MET A 232 -5.53 18.39 1.33
CA MET A 232 -6.82 17.76 1.57
C MET A 232 -8.01 18.61 1.08
N LYS A 233 -7.92 19.95 1.18
CA LYS A 233 -8.93 20.86 0.66
C LYS A 233 -9.05 20.77 -0.86
N GLU A 234 -7.93 20.80 -1.58
CA GLU A 234 -7.87 20.69 -3.04
C GLU A 234 -8.40 19.33 -3.51
N PHE A 235 -8.01 18.25 -2.81
CA PHE A 235 -8.53 16.91 -3.07
C PHE A 235 -10.05 16.86 -2.95
N GLY A 236 -10.60 17.45 -1.88
CA GLY A 236 -12.05 17.52 -1.70
C GLY A 236 -12.76 18.37 -2.76
N GLN A 237 -12.16 19.48 -3.19
CA GLN A 237 -12.67 20.32 -4.28
C GLN A 237 -12.66 19.58 -5.62
N SER A 238 -11.61 18.81 -5.92
CA SER A 238 -11.54 17.98 -7.13
C SER A 238 -12.64 16.92 -7.15
N ILE A 239 -12.90 16.24 -6.04
CA ILE A 239 -14.03 15.31 -5.92
C ILE A 239 -15.35 16.02 -6.19
N ALA A 240 -15.57 17.17 -5.56
CA ALA A 240 -16.80 17.94 -5.71
C ALA A 240 -17.04 18.35 -7.17
N MET A 241 -16.01 18.82 -7.85
CA MET A 241 -16.06 19.21 -9.26
C MET A 241 -16.44 18.03 -10.17
N ILE A 242 -15.74 16.90 -10.03
CA ILE A 242 -15.96 15.72 -10.89
C ILE A 242 -17.34 15.10 -10.64
N MET A 243 -17.78 15.05 -9.39
CA MET A 243 -19.11 14.54 -9.02
C MET A 243 -20.24 15.52 -9.27
N ASN A 244 -19.95 16.75 -9.72
CA ASN A 244 -20.92 17.85 -9.82
C ASN A 244 -21.66 18.09 -8.48
N ARG A 245 -20.89 18.23 -7.38
CA ARG A 245 -21.38 18.45 -6.03
C ARG A 245 -20.78 19.72 -5.43
N ARG A 246 -21.39 20.25 -4.37
CA ARG A 246 -20.86 21.40 -3.65
C ARG A 246 -19.79 20.97 -2.64
N HIS A 247 -18.77 21.80 -2.47
CA HIS A 247 -17.76 21.69 -1.40
C HIS A 247 -17.97 22.85 -0.42
N TRP A 248 -18.83 22.68 0.58
CA TRP A 248 -19.35 23.80 1.35
C TRP A 248 -19.44 23.59 2.86
N LEU A 249 -19.59 22.33 3.33
CA LEU A 249 -19.78 22.04 4.75
C LEU A 249 -18.47 21.57 5.39
N PRO A 250 -17.72 22.45 6.10
CA PRO A 250 -16.48 22.04 6.72
C PRO A 250 -16.74 21.10 7.89
N VAL A 251 -15.90 20.07 8.03
CA VAL A 251 -15.92 19.15 9.16
C VAL A 251 -14.78 19.49 10.10
N PRO A 252 -15.06 20.05 11.30
CA PRO A 252 -14.03 20.46 12.22
C PRO A 252 -13.27 19.27 12.79
N SER A 253 -11.97 19.47 13.06
CA SER A 253 -11.05 18.41 13.52
C SER A 253 -11.53 17.70 14.78
N PHE A 254 -12.19 18.40 15.71
CA PHE A 254 -12.70 17.77 16.93
C PHE A 254 -13.78 16.72 16.65
N ALA A 255 -14.65 16.97 15.66
CA ALA A 255 -15.70 16.02 15.27
C ALA A 255 -15.10 14.75 14.65
N ILE A 256 -14.07 14.91 13.82
CA ILE A 256 -13.32 13.77 13.25
C ILE A 256 -12.61 12.97 14.35
N ARG A 257 -11.96 13.65 15.31
CA ARG A 257 -11.32 12.97 16.45
C ARG A 257 -12.33 12.22 17.33
N LEU A 258 -13.50 12.79 17.56
CA LEU A 258 -14.55 12.12 18.32
C LEU A 258 -15.07 10.87 17.57
N ALA A 259 -15.25 10.96 16.25
CA ALA A 259 -15.76 9.87 15.44
C ALA A 259 -14.74 8.73 15.27
N LEU A 260 -13.48 9.04 14.96
CA LEU A 260 -12.46 8.08 14.55
C LEU A 260 -11.41 7.76 15.65
N GLY A 261 -11.33 8.58 16.72
CA GLY A 261 -10.29 8.43 17.74
C GLY A 261 -8.89 8.63 17.16
N GLU A 262 -7.92 7.80 17.53
CA GLU A 262 -6.55 7.86 16.99
C GLU A 262 -6.47 7.68 15.47
N GLN A 263 -7.40 6.94 14.87
CA GLN A 263 -7.45 6.77 13.40
C GLN A 263 -7.67 8.09 12.66
N SER A 264 -8.13 9.14 13.35
CA SER A 264 -8.30 10.49 12.79
C SER A 264 -7.00 11.08 12.22
N THR A 265 -5.83 10.63 12.70
CA THR A 265 -4.52 11.06 12.18
C THR A 265 -4.37 10.77 10.69
N LEU A 266 -4.96 9.67 10.18
CA LEU A 266 -4.95 9.32 8.75
C LEU A 266 -5.59 10.37 7.83
N VAL A 267 -6.44 11.25 8.36
CA VAL A 267 -7.17 12.26 7.59
C VAL A 267 -6.90 13.69 8.06
N LEU A 268 -6.45 13.89 9.29
CA LEU A 268 -6.16 15.21 9.86
C LEU A 268 -4.70 15.62 9.75
N GLU A 269 -3.82 14.64 9.52
CA GLU A 269 -2.38 14.84 9.40
C GLU A 269 -1.90 14.25 8.08
N GLY A 270 -0.69 14.61 7.67
CA GLY A 270 -0.15 14.09 6.43
C GLY A 270 1.28 14.50 6.17
N GLN A 271 1.85 13.96 5.11
CA GLN A 271 3.21 14.22 4.65
C GLN A 271 3.20 14.53 3.16
N HIS A 272 4.08 15.43 2.72
CA HIS A 272 4.41 15.60 1.31
C HIS A 272 5.55 14.66 0.96
N VAL A 273 5.24 13.60 0.21
CA VAL A 273 6.23 12.56 -0.14
C VAL A 273 6.39 12.49 -1.66
N ARG A 274 7.65 12.55 -2.13
CA ARG A 274 8.02 12.40 -3.53
C ARG A 274 8.49 10.97 -3.82
N PRO A 275 8.18 10.42 -4.98
CA PRO A 275 8.63 9.11 -5.44
C PRO A 275 10.00 9.21 -6.13
N ALA A 276 11.03 9.74 -5.43
CA ALA A 276 12.31 10.11 -6.04
C ALA A 276 13.01 8.91 -6.69
N VAL A 277 12.99 7.73 -6.07
CA VAL A 277 13.56 6.50 -6.65
C VAL A 277 12.83 6.08 -7.93
N LEU A 278 11.51 6.15 -7.98
CA LEU A 278 10.76 5.82 -9.19
C LEU A 278 11.01 6.83 -10.32
N GLU A 279 11.12 8.14 -9.99
CA GLU A 279 11.45 9.20 -10.96
C GLU A 279 12.86 9.01 -11.52
N GLU A 280 13.86 8.74 -10.67
CA GLU A 280 15.25 8.50 -11.07
C GLU A 280 15.39 7.29 -12.01
N HIS A 281 14.61 6.25 -11.77
CA HIS A 281 14.58 5.06 -12.62
C HIS A 281 13.59 5.15 -13.79
N HIS A 282 13.09 6.35 -14.10
CA HIS A 282 12.23 6.63 -15.24
C HIS A 282 10.90 5.84 -15.24
N PHE A 283 10.33 5.59 -14.05
CA PHE A 283 9.00 5.01 -13.96
C PHE A 283 7.95 5.97 -14.52
N ILE A 284 7.14 5.51 -15.46
CA ILE A 284 6.09 6.34 -16.08
C ILE A 284 4.78 6.07 -15.34
N PHE A 285 4.30 7.06 -14.59
CA PHE A 285 2.98 7.03 -13.97
C PHE A 285 1.89 7.10 -15.04
N LYS A 286 0.87 6.25 -14.93
CA LYS A 286 -0.32 6.32 -15.78
C LYS A 286 -1.23 7.48 -15.35
N TYR A 287 -1.27 7.75 -14.06
CA TYR A 287 -2.07 8.81 -13.46
C TYR A 287 -1.18 9.74 -12.60
N PRO A 288 -0.39 10.63 -13.24
CA PRO A 288 0.47 11.56 -12.50
C PRO A 288 -0.31 12.69 -11.83
N HIS A 289 -1.49 13.05 -12.35
CA HIS A 289 -2.32 14.14 -11.87
C HIS A 289 -3.63 13.65 -11.26
N LEU A 290 -4.06 14.31 -10.18
CA LEU A 290 -5.21 13.92 -9.38
C LEU A 290 -6.52 13.91 -10.17
N THR A 291 -6.73 14.90 -11.03
CA THR A 291 -7.98 15.02 -11.81
C THR A 291 -8.19 13.80 -12.70
N GLU A 292 -7.17 13.42 -13.47
CA GLU A 292 -7.22 12.23 -14.36
C GLU A 292 -7.45 10.94 -13.56
N ALA A 293 -6.78 10.81 -12.41
CA ALA A 293 -6.96 9.67 -11.52
C ALA A 293 -8.40 9.56 -10.97
N LEU A 294 -8.97 10.70 -10.55
CA LEU A 294 -10.34 10.74 -10.06
C LEU A 294 -11.38 10.54 -11.17
N GLU A 295 -11.14 11.06 -12.37
CA GLU A 295 -12.01 10.85 -13.53
C GLU A 295 -12.07 9.35 -13.88
N ASP A 296 -10.94 8.67 -13.97
CA ASP A 296 -10.90 7.21 -14.19
C ASP A 296 -11.71 6.46 -13.12
N LEU A 297 -11.49 6.80 -11.84
CA LEU A 297 -12.11 6.10 -10.73
C LEU A 297 -13.61 6.40 -10.56
N LEU A 298 -14.09 7.57 -11.01
CA LEU A 298 -15.46 8.03 -10.76
C LEU A 298 -16.35 7.99 -12.02
N ILE A 299 -15.76 8.23 -13.22
CA ILE A 299 -16.52 8.39 -14.47
C ILE A 299 -16.32 7.19 -15.41
N ALA A 300 -15.10 6.71 -15.59
CA ALA A 300 -14.76 5.69 -16.57
C ALA A 300 -15.37 4.33 -16.21
N GLN A 301 -16.61 4.13 -16.54
CA GLN A 301 -17.38 2.92 -16.85
C GLN A 301 -18.89 3.21 -16.70
N ASN A 302 -19.44 3.90 -17.66
CA ASN A 302 -20.83 3.67 -18.06
C ASN A 302 -20.86 2.78 -19.28
#